data_1e60e091919a59af37ee7aa2b4730925
#
_entry.id   1e60e091919a59af37ee7aa2b4730925
#
_cell.length_a   1.000
_cell.length_b   1.000
_cell.length_c   1.000
_cell.angle_alpha   90.00
_cell.angle_beta   90.00
_cell.angle_gamma   90.00
#
_symmetry.space_group_name_H-M   'P 1'
#
loop_
_entity.id
_entity.type
_entity.pdbx_description
1 polymer ?
#
loop_
_entity_poly.entity_id
_entity_poly.type
_entity_poly.pdbx_seq_one_letter_code
_entity_poly.pdbx_strand_id
1 'polypeptide(L)'
;MMRSTALEDEIESLLKANAILTVGSNEAAVAINGIAGRMNLRARVHIKIDTGMGRYGFEPGEFEKISAIFTYMPNIEVCGMYTHLNAAFGNKKKTLGQIAAFHAVVAKTREQGFEPGMVHFANSSALFKLRGVELDDGVRIGSAFTGRLAFACKDSGLRKVGYLESRICEIRWLTRGATVGYGGAYRARNAIKIAVIPLGYSHGFATEKIRDSYRFRDGVRFVLQDIKRTLTHERLWVEIGDKRVPVLGHVGMLHTVVDITNLDCALGDAVRFDISPLYVSAAVLRKYI
;
A
#
# COMPACT_ATOMS: atom_id res chain seq x y z
N MET A 1 -6.24 3.79 14.74
CA MET A 1 -6.21 2.55 13.91
C MET A 1 -7.24 2.66 12.81
N MET A 2 -6.90 2.33 11.56
CA MET A 2 -7.80 2.52 10.39
C MET A 2 -8.58 1.26 9.98
N ARG A 3 -8.52 0.20 10.73
CA ARG A 3 -9.30 -1.03 10.58
C ARG A 3 -10.33 -1.11 11.69
N SER A 4 -11.59 -1.35 11.35
CA SER A 4 -12.62 -1.68 12.35
C SER A 4 -12.39 -3.09 12.89
N THR A 5 -12.62 -3.29 14.17
CA THR A 5 -12.57 -4.59 14.83
C THR A 5 -13.64 -4.70 15.91
N ALA A 6 -14.19 -5.89 16.08
CA ALA A 6 -15.05 -6.26 17.18
C ALA A 6 -14.40 -7.33 18.09
N LEU A 7 -13.11 -7.65 17.84
CA LEU A 7 -12.36 -8.62 18.62
C LEU A 7 -11.93 -8.03 19.95
N GLU A 8 -12.31 -8.69 21.05
CA GLU A 8 -12.16 -8.20 22.40
C GLU A 8 -10.69 -7.95 22.79
N ASP A 9 -9.83 -8.93 22.52
CA ASP A 9 -8.40 -8.87 22.82
C ASP A 9 -7.68 -7.72 22.07
N GLU A 10 -8.07 -7.48 20.79
CA GLU A 10 -7.55 -6.35 20.02
C GLU A 10 -8.03 -5.02 20.60
N ILE A 11 -9.33 -4.90 20.94
CA ILE A 11 -9.91 -3.66 21.50
C ILE A 11 -9.22 -3.33 22.81
N GLU A 12 -9.08 -4.30 23.72
CA GLU A 12 -8.39 -4.07 25.00
C GLU A 12 -6.95 -3.59 24.81
N SER A 13 -6.22 -4.26 23.93
CA SER A 13 -4.81 -3.90 23.62
C SER A 13 -4.71 -2.47 23.07
N LEU A 14 -5.62 -2.08 22.17
CA LEU A 14 -5.67 -0.75 21.59
C LEU A 14 -6.07 0.32 22.59
N LEU A 15 -7.02 0.05 23.49
CA LEU A 15 -7.42 0.97 24.54
C LEU A 15 -6.28 1.18 25.55
N LYS A 16 -5.57 0.12 25.97
CA LYS A 16 -4.37 0.21 26.80
C LYS A 16 -3.27 1.07 26.16
N ALA A 17 -3.13 0.96 24.83
CA ALA A 17 -2.20 1.77 24.06
C ALA A 17 -2.71 3.21 23.77
N ASN A 18 -3.86 3.61 24.32
CA ASN A 18 -4.50 4.91 24.08
C ASN A 18 -4.68 5.24 22.57
N ALA A 19 -4.96 4.22 21.77
CA ALA A 19 -5.16 4.39 20.34
C ALA A 19 -6.55 4.96 20.03
N ILE A 20 -6.66 5.76 18.97
CA ILE A 20 -7.95 6.12 18.38
C ILE A 20 -8.40 4.95 17.50
N LEU A 21 -9.58 4.37 17.78
CA LEU A 21 -10.10 3.21 17.09
C LEU A 21 -10.95 3.64 15.86
N THR A 22 -11.28 2.69 15.02
CA THR A 22 -12.27 2.86 13.96
C THR A 22 -13.53 2.07 14.31
N VAL A 23 -14.67 2.73 14.26
CA VAL A 23 -15.99 2.11 14.30
C VAL A 23 -16.54 2.06 12.88
N GLY A 24 -16.80 0.84 12.39
CA GLY A 24 -17.31 0.62 11.04
C GLY A 24 -18.49 -0.37 10.97
N SER A 25 -19.02 -0.76 12.13
CA SER A 25 -20.25 -1.55 12.26
C SER A 25 -20.86 -1.37 13.64
N ASN A 26 -22.13 -1.77 13.78
CA ASN A 26 -22.81 -1.75 15.06
C ASN A 26 -22.16 -2.70 16.08
N GLU A 27 -21.73 -3.88 15.62
CA GLU A 27 -21.05 -4.87 16.47
C GLU A 27 -19.74 -4.32 17.03
N ALA A 28 -18.95 -3.63 16.20
CA ALA A 28 -17.72 -2.97 16.66
C ALA A 28 -18.01 -1.85 17.66
N ALA A 29 -19.07 -1.05 17.43
CA ALA A 29 -19.46 0.03 18.34
C ALA A 29 -19.88 -0.52 19.71
N VAL A 30 -20.74 -1.54 19.74
CA VAL A 30 -21.22 -2.19 20.97
C VAL A 30 -20.05 -2.83 21.73
N ALA A 31 -19.17 -3.57 21.03
CA ALA A 31 -18.00 -4.19 21.63
C ALA A 31 -17.06 -3.14 22.26
N ILE A 32 -16.72 -2.09 21.50
CA ILE A 32 -15.85 -1.01 22.00
C ILE A 32 -16.47 -0.31 23.22
N ASN A 33 -17.77 0.04 23.16
CA ASN A 33 -18.46 0.68 24.26
C ASN A 33 -18.46 -0.19 25.53
N GLY A 34 -18.77 -1.48 25.38
CA GLY A 34 -18.81 -2.42 26.52
C GLY A 34 -17.43 -2.66 27.13
N ILE A 35 -16.40 -2.85 26.31
CA ILE A 35 -15.03 -3.06 26.79
C ILE A 35 -14.48 -1.81 27.47
N ALA A 36 -14.67 -0.64 26.85
CA ALA A 36 -14.27 0.62 27.45
C ALA A 36 -14.92 0.84 28.83
N GLY A 37 -16.22 0.53 28.93
CA GLY A 37 -16.94 0.60 30.21
C GLY A 37 -16.36 -0.35 31.26
N ARG A 38 -16.07 -1.63 30.93
CA ARG A 38 -15.43 -2.58 31.85
C ARG A 38 -14.04 -2.12 32.31
N MET A 39 -13.33 -1.42 31.44
CA MET A 39 -12.00 -0.89 31.74
C MET A 39 -12.04 0.48 32.44
N ASN A 40 -13.22 1.03 32.66
CA ASN A 40 -13.43 2.40 33.17
C ASN A 40 -12.68 3.46 32.33
N LEU A 41 -12.74 3.30 31.01
CA LEU A 41 -12.13 4.18 30.02
C LEU A 41 -13.19 4.78 29.09
N ARG A 42 -12.83 5.85 28.38
CA ARG A 42 -13.60 6.40 27.29
C ARG A 42 -12.83 6.19 25.99
N ALA A 43 -13.39 5.40 25.08
CA ALA A 43 -12.75 5.03 23.82
C ALA A 43 -12.87 6.18 22.81
N ARG A 44 -11.76 6.75 22.40
CA ARG A 44 -11.74 7.72 21.27
C ARG A 44 -11.85 6.96 19.95
N VAL A 45 -12.80 7.39 19.09
CA VAL A 45 -13.06 6.70 17.84
C VAL A 45 -13.24 7.66 16.67
N HIS A 46 -12.91 7.16 15.47
CA HIS A 46 -13.41 7.70 14.21
C HIS A 46 -14.48 6.78 13.64
N ILE A 47 -15.64 7.33 13.28
CA ILE A 47 -16.70 6.60 12.57
C ILE A 47 -16.31 6.52 11.08
N LYS A 48 -16.31 5.30 10.54
CA LYS A 48 -16.03 5.09 9.14
C LYS A 48 -17.32 4.92 8.33
N ILE A 49 -17.43 5.69 7.25
CA ILE A 49 -18.51 5.58 6.26
C ILE A 49 -17.97 4.82 5.04
N ASP A 50 -18.68 3.79 4.59
CA ASP A 50 -18.35 3.08 3.36
C ASP A 50 -19.12 3.68 2.18
N THR A 51 -18.43 4.45 1.39
CA THR A 51 -18.97 5.06 0.18
C THR A 51 -18.68 4.23 -1.09
N GLY A 52 -18.34 2.95 -0.92
CA GLY A 52 -18.15 2.01 -2.01
C GLY A 52 -16.81 1.29 -2.05
N MET A 53 -16.08 1.21 -0.92
CA MET A 53 -14.90 0.37 -0.77
C MET A 53 -15.29 -1.10 -0.53
N GLY A 54 -16.43 -1.36 0.12
CA GLY A 54 -16.98 -2.70 0.36
C GLY A 54 -16.14 -3.53 1.32
N ARG A 55 -15.59 -2.92 2.37
CA ARG A 55 -14.69 -3.63 3.30
C ARG A 55 -15.15 -3.55 4.75
N TYR A 56 -15.40 -2.39 5.27
CA TYR A 56 -16.02 -2.05 6.55
C TYR A 56 -16.37 -0.56 6.54
N GLY A 57 -17.31 -0.17 7.38
CA GLY A 57 -17.89 1.17 7.46
C GLY A 57 -19.40 1.09 7.30
N PHE A 58 -20.11 2.01 7.94
CA PHE A 58 -21.55 2.17 7.77
C PHE A 58 -21.85 2.65 6.35
N GLU A 59 -22.87 2.10 5.74
CA GLU A 59 -23.38 2.66 4.48
C GLU A 59 -24.02 4.05 4.72
N PRO A 60 -24.00 4.95 3.74
CA PRO A 60 -24.62 6.27 3.88
C PRO A 60 -26.10 6.24 4.31
N GLY A 61 -26.82 5.16 3.97
CA GLY A 61 -28.21 4.94 4.35
C GLY A 61 -28.41 4.48 5.80
N GLU A 62 -27.38 4.06 6.50
CA GLU A 62 -27.46 3.52 7.87
C GLU A 62 -27.32 4.60 8.95
N PHE A 63 -27.83 5.80 8.70
CA PHE A 63 -27.62 6.95 9.59
C PHE A 63 -28.15 6.71 11.01
N GLU A 64 -29.22 5.95 11.17
CA GLU A 64 -29.79 5.61 12.49
C GLU A 64 -28.77 4.86 13.36
N LYS A 65 -27.98 3.97 12.77
CA LYS A 65 -26.89 3.26 13.49
C LYS A 65 -25.76 4.22 13.88
N ILE A 66 -25.46 5.20 13.02
CA ILE A 66 -24.45 6.22 13.30
C ILE A 66 -24.90 7.11 14.44
N SER A 67 -26.15 7.61 14.43
CA SER A 67 -26.71 8.47 15.48
C SER A 67 -26.81 7.74 16.81
N ALA A 68 -27.08 6.44 16.82
CA ALA A 68 -27.11 5.62 18.03
C ALA A 68 -25.77 5.59 18.78
N ILE A 69 -24.64 5.71 18.06
CA ILE A 69 -23.31 5.79 18.69
C ILE A 69 -23.19 7.03 19.56
N PHE A 70 -23.64 8.17 19.04
CA PHE A 70 -23.63 9.45 19.81
C PHE A 70 -24.60 9.44 20.97
N THR A 71 -25.76 8.80 20.79
CA THR A 71 -26.86 8.88 21.75
C THR A 71 -26.77 7.85 22.89
N TYR A 72 -26.37 6.62 22.56
CA TYR A 72 -26.52 5.48 23.48
C TYR A 72 -25.20 4.81 23.87
N MET A 73 -24.05 5.32 23.47
CA MET A 73 -22.76 4.72 23.76
C MET A 73 -21.88 5.66 24.61
N PRO A 74 -22.15 5.77 25.93
CA PRO A 74 -21.49 6.77 26.77
C PRO A 74 -19.99 6.58 26.95
N ASN A 75 -19.48 5.37 26.73
CA ASN A 75 -18.05 5.07 26.83
C ASN A 75 -17.31 5.29 25.52
N ILE A 76 -17.99 5.85 24.49
CA ILE A 76 -17.38 6.24 23.22
C ILE A 76 -17.29 7.77 23.13
N GLU A 77 -16.16 8.25 22.66
CA GLU A 77 -15.95 9.63 22.26
C GLU A 77 -15.66 9.67 20.76
N VAL A 78 -16.60 10.20 19.98
CA VAL A 78 -16.41 10.39 18.55
C VAL A 78 -15.51 11.60 18.34
N CYS A 79 -14.31 11.39 17.83
CA CYS A 79 -13.35 12.45 17.54
C CYS A 79 -13.06 12.59 16.04
N GLY A 80 -13.78 11.85 15.18
CA GLY A 80 -13.70 12.04 13.74
C GLY A 80 -14.64 11.16 12.95
N MET A 81 -14.84 11.54 11.68
CA MET A 81 -15.53 10.76 10.66
C MET A 81 -14.70 10.68 9.38
N TYR A 82 -14.70 9.53 8.73
CA TYR A 82 -13.97 9.40 7.48
C TYR A 82 -14.54 8.38 6.50
N THR A 83 -14.18 8.53 5.23
CA THR A 83 -14.36 7.50 4.20
C THR A 83 -13.04 7.12 3.54
N HIS A 84 -13.00 6.02 2.79
CA HIS A 84 -11.84 5.61 2.01
C HIS A 84 -12.20 5.44 0.53
N LEU A 85 -11.63 6.31 -0.30
CA LEU A 85 -11.90 6.37 -1.73
C LEU A 85 -11.28 5.19 -2.46
N ASN A 86 -12.09 4.43 -3.20
CA ASN A 86 -11.65 3.24 -3.94
C ASN A 86 -11.24 3.53 -5.40
N ALA A 87 -11.58 4.70 -5.94
CA ALA A 87 -11.41 5.03 -7.35
C ALA A 87 -10.53 6.27 -7.61
N ALA A 88 -9.93 6.87 -6.59
CA ALA A 88 -9.20 8.14 -6.66
C ALA A 88 -8.03 8.12 -7.66
N PHE A 89 -7.46 6.95 -7.96
CA PHE A 89 -6.38 6.81 -8.93
C PHE A 89 -6.82 6.76 -10.40
N GLY A 90 -8.11 6.49 -10.70
CA GLY A 90 -8.53 6.21 -12.07
C GLY A 90 -9.88 6.76 -12.52
N ASN A 91 -10.83 7.05 -11.62
CA ASN A 91 -12.18 7.47 -11.98
C ASN A 91 -12.63 8.69 -11.16
N LYS A 92 -12.44 9.89 -11.72
CA LYS A 92 -12.80 11.16 -11.07
C LYS A 92 -14.29 11.26 -10.75
N LYS A 93 -15.19 10.89 -11.69
CA LYS A 93 -16.65 10.97 -11.48
C LYS A 93 -17.10 10.10 -10.31
N LYS A 94 -16.64 8.84 -10.25
CA LYS A 94 -16.92 7.94 -9.14
C LYS A 94 -16.37 8.47 -7.82
N THR A 95 -15.17 9.00 -7.85
CA THR A 95 -14.51 9.58 -6.66
C THR A 95 -15.29 10.76 -6.10
N LEU A 96 -15.71 11.69 -6.96
CA LEU A 96 -16.53 12.84 -6.52
C LEU A 96 -17.88 12.38 -5.96
N GLY A 97 -18.50 11.37 -6.55
CA GLY A 97 -19.73 10.78 -6.00
C GLY A 97 -19.52 10.16 -4.60
N GLN A 98 -18.39 9.50 -4.36
CA GLN A 98 -18.05 8.98 -3.03
C GLN A 98 -17.87 10.10 -2.00
N ILE A 99 -17.23 11.20 -2.40
CA ILE A 99 -17.02 12.37 -1.52
C ILE A 99 -18.38 13.03 -1.21
N ALA A 100 -19.23 13.24 -2.20
CA ALA A 100 -20.56 13.83 -2.01
C ALA A 100 -21.44 12.97 -1.07
N ALA A 101 -21.43 11.65 -1.23
CA ALA A 101 -22.15 10.74 -0.34
C ALA A 101 -21.61 10.80 1.11
N PHE A 102 -20.31 10.91 1.28
CA PHE A 102 -19.68 11.08 2.59
C PHE A 102 -20.09 12.41 3.24
N HIS A 103 -19.96 13.52 2.52
CA HIS A 103 -20.32 14.84 3.02
C HIS A 103 -21.82 14.95 3.38
N ALA A 104 -22.70 14.26 2.65
CA ALA A 104 -24.12 14.21 3.01
C ALA A 104 -24.33 13.56 4.40
N VAL A 105 -23.58 12.50 4.74
CA VAL A 105 -23.66 11.88 6.07
C VAL A 105 -23.11 12.84 7.14
N VAL A 106 -21.99 13.51 6.88
CA VAL A 106 -21.41 14.51 7.79
C VAL A 106 -22.36 15.67 8.04
N ALA A 107 -22.98 16.20 6.99
CA ALA A 107 -23.99 17.26 7.10
C ALA A 107 -25.17 16.83 7.94
N LYS A 108 -25.72 15.64 7.68
CA LYS A 108 -26.82 15.08 8.46
C LYS A 108 -26.45 14.87 9.93
N THR A 109 -25.20 14.49 10.22
CA THR A 109 -24.68 14.38 11.61
C THR A 109 -24.77 15.72 12.33
N ARG A 110 -24.30 16.81 11.67
CA ARG A 110 -24.35 18.18 12.22
C ARG A 110 -25.80 18.69 12.39
N GLU A 111 -26.68 18.42 11.42
CA GLU A 111 -28.11 18.78 11.46
C GLU A 111 -28.83 18.15 12.67
N GLN A 112 -28.40 16.98 13.11
CA GLN A 112 -28.93 16.31 14.30
C GLN A 112 -28.28 16.82 15.61
N GLY A 113 -27.43 17.85 15.55
CA GLY A 113 -26.77 18.42 16.70
C GLY A 113 -25.56 17.63 17.20
N PHE A 114 -25.06 16.66 16.44
CA PHE A 114 -23.86 15.91 16.79
C PHE A 114 -22.61 16.55 16.20
N GLU A 115 -21.49 16.46 16.93
CA GLU A 115 -20.20 16.93 16.47
C GLU A 115 -19.42 15.77 15.80
N PRO A 116 -19.16 15.82 14.49
CA PRO A 116 -18.46 14.74 13.80
C PRO A 116 -16.95 14.67 14.12
N GLY A 117 -16.38 15.69 14.75
CA GLY A 117 -14.95 15.82 14.96
C GLY A 117 -14.17 16.02 13.63
N MET A 118 -12.96 15.49 13.57
CA MET A 118 -12.10 15.59 12.37
C MET A 118 -12.72 14.85 11.19
N VAL A 119 -13.01 15.56 10.11
CA VAL A 119 -13.55 15.01 8.86
C VAL A 119 -12.43 14.78 7.87
N HIS A 120 -12.34 13.58 7.28
CA HIS A 120 -11.28 13.31 6.31
C HIS A 120 -11.61 12.17 5.34
N PHE A 121 -11.33 12.36 4.04
CA PHE A 121 -11.53 11.36 2.99
C PHE A 121 -10.28 11.08 2.16
N ALA A 122 -9.39 12.07 2.02
CA ALA A 122 -8.31 12.01 1.04
C ALA A 122 -7.24 10.98 1.39
N ASN A 123 -6.94 10.09 0.45
CA ASN A 123 -5.77 9.22 0.43
C ASN A 123 -4.66 9.79 -0.47
N SER A 124 -3.49 9.14 -0.55
CA SER A 124 -2.39 9.58 -1.41
C SER A 124 -2.81 9.86 -2.86
N SER A 125 -3.71 9.07 -3.43
CA SER A 125 -4.18 9.28 -4.81
C SER A 125 -5.09 10.48 -4.94
N ALA A 126 -5.98 10.71 -3.98
CA ALA A 126 -6.86 11.87 -3.95
C ALA A 126 -6.07 13.16 -3.83
N LEU A 127 -5.11 13.21 -2.90
CA LEU A 127 -4.25 14.37 -2.67
C LEU A 127 -3.56 14.87 -3.95
N PHE A 128 -3.08 13.96 -4.81
CA PHE A 128 -2.34 14.34 -6.02
C PHE A 128 -3.22 14.45 -7.28
N LYS A 129 -4.42 13.85 -7.29
CA LYS A 129 -5.31 13.86 -8.48
C LYS A 129 -6.49 14.80 -8.40
N LEU A 130 -6.98 15.13 -7.20
CA LEU A 130 -8.16 15.96 -7.02
C LEU A 130 -7.76 17.44 -6.84
N ARG A 131 -7.05 17.99 -7.82
CA ARG A 131 -6.74 19.44 -7.82
C ARG A 131 -8.03 20.26 -7.79
N GLY A 132 -8.09 21.25 -6.90
CA GLY A 132 -9.24 22.16 -6.74
C GLY A 132 -10.41 21.56 -5.92
N VAL A 133 -10.24 20.40 -5.32
CA VAL A 133 -11.19 19.85 -4.32
C VAL A 133 -10.64 20.16 -2.94
N GLU A 134 -11.45 20.73 -2.08
CA GLU A 134 -11.13 20.93 -0.67
C GLU A 134 -10.98 19.58 0.03
N LEU A 135 -9.95 19.45 0.86
CA LEU A 135 -9.53 18.15 1.42
C LEU A 135 -10.02 17.89 2.83
N ASP A 136 -10.96 18.68 3.33
CA ASP A 136 -11.41 18.71 4.72
C ASP A 136 -10.25 18.87 5.72
N ASP A 137 -10.41 18.35 6.96
CA ASP A 137 -9.47 18.59 8.05
C ASP A 137 -8.18 17.78 7.95
N GLY A 138 -8.12 16.78 7.09
CA GLY A 138 -6.94 15.92 7.05
C GLY A 138 -6.80 15.00 5.84
N VAL A 139 -5.58 14.52 5.66
CA VAL A 139 -5.21 13.56 4.61
C VAL A 139 -4.54 12.31 5.20
N ARG A 140 -4.76 11.17 4.58
CA ARG A 140 -4.13 9.90 4.97
C ARG A 140 -3.16 9.45 3.89
N ILE A 141 -1.88 9.74 4.09
CA ILE A 141 -0.82 9.36 3.17
C ILE A 141 -0.26 7.98 3.51
N GLY A 142 -0.21 7.11 2.49
CA GLY A 142 0.46 5.81 2.55
C GLY A 142 1.61 5.77 1.54
N SER A 143 1.33 5.40 0.29
CA SER A 143 2.37 5.28 -0.75
C SER A 143 3.13 6.58 -1.03
N ALA A 144 2.47 7.73 -0.93
CA ALA A 144 3.12 9.03 -1.11
C ALA A 144 4.19 9.31 -0.05
N PHE A 145 4.06 8.78 1.16
CA PHE A 145 5.08 8.89 2.21
C PHE A 145 6.42 8.28 1.80
N THR A 146 6.38 7.24 0.98
CA THR A 146 7.58 6.61 0.41
C THR A 146 7.96 7.16 -0.97
N GLY A 147 7.39 8.30 -1.35
CA GLY A 147 7.65 8.92 -2.65
C GLY A 147 7.07 8.15 -3.84
N ARG A 148 6.09 7.28 -3.61
CA ARG A 148 5.51 6.42 -4.64
C ARG A 148 4.01 6.62 -4.74
N LEU A 149 3.51 6.77 -5.97
CA LEU A 149 2.08 6.86 -6.26
C LEU A 149 1.63 5.65 -7.06
N ALA A 150 0.34 5.30 -6.94
CA ALA A 150 -0.28 4.21 -7.71
C ALA A 150 -0.48 4.55 -9.20
N PHE A 151 -0.07 5.74 -9.63
CA PHE A 151 -0.19 6.25 -10.99
C PHE A 151 0.98 7.16 -11.33
N ALA A 152 1.26 7.36 -12.63
CA ALA A 152 2.29 8.27 -13.08
C ALA A 152 1.87 9.74 -12.82
N CYS A 153 2.69 10.47 -12.08
CA CYS A 153 2.53 11.89 -11.80
C CYS A 153 3.90 12.58 -11.91
N LYS A 154 4.14 13.24 -13.06
CA LYS A 154 5.43 13.87 -13.33
C LYS A 154 5.74 15.02 -12.38
N ASP A 155 4.70 15.79 -12.01
CA ASP A 155 4.83 17.02 -11.20
C ASP A 155 4.48 16.79 -9.73
N SER A 156 4.71 15.58 -9.19
CA SER A 156 4.37 15.29 -7.79
C SER A 156 5.31 15.96 -6.79
N GLY A 157 6.52 16.33 -7.19
CA GLY A 157 7.58 16.78 -6.29
C GLY A 157 8.12 15.69 -5.35
N LEU A 158 7.59 14.47 -5.44
CA LEU A 158 7.96 13.37 -4.57
C LEU A 158 9.28 12.74 -5.02
N ARG A 159 10.14 12.45 -4.04
CA ARG A 159 11.35 11.63 -4.22
C ARG A 159 11.12 10.26 -3.59
N LYS A 160 11.53 9.20 -4.29
CA LYS A 160 11.46 7.84 -3.74
C LYS A 160 12.33 7.74 -2.49
N VAL A 161 11.73 7.27 -1.41
CA VAL A 161 12.40 7.04 -0.13
C VAL A 161 12.58 5.55 0.06
N GLY A 162 13.79 5.17 0.47
CA GLY A 162 14.17 3.79 0.76
C GLY A 162 14.40 2.93 -0.48
N TYR A 163 15.35 2.05 -0.35
CA TYR A 163 15.73 1.00 -1.28
C TYR A 163 16.15 -0.22 -0.47
N LEU A 164 16.21 -1.36 -1.10
CA LEU A 164 16.77 -2.55 -0.51
C LEU A 164 18.23 -2.67 -0.98
N GLU A 165 19.16 -2.93 -0.07
CA GLU A 165 20.57 -3.05 -0.39
C GLU A 165 21.09 -4.43 -0.01
N SER A 166 21.95 -4.98 -0.85
CA SER A 166 22.70 -6.19 -0.61
C SER A 166 24.11 -6.03 -1.21
N ARG A 167 24.90 -7.09 -1.22
CA ARG A 167 26.26 -7.07 -1.75
C ARG A 167 26.47 -8.20 -2.75
N ILE A 168 27.41 -8.03 -3.68
CA ILE A 168 27.81 -9.09 -4.59
C ILE A 168 28.51 -10.19 -3.78
N CYS A 169 27.97 -11.42 -3.84
CA CYS A 169 28.58 -12.57 -3.13
C CYS A 169 29.34 -13.52 -4.04
N GLU A 170 29.11 -13.47 -5.34
CA GLU A 170 29.78 -14.34 -6.32
C GLU A 170 29.91 -13.60 -7.65
N ILE A 171 31.05 -13.74 -8.33
CA ILE A 171 31.30 -13.27 -9.69
C ILE A 171 31.85 -14.42 -10.52
N ARG A 172 31.29 -14.66 -11.70
CA ARG A 172 31.76 -15.73 -12.59
C ARG A 172 31.47 -15.43 -14.04
N TRP A 173 32.23 -16.07 -14.92
CA TRP A 173 31.98 -16.08 -16.36
C TRP A 173 31.04 -17.24 -16.72
N LEU A 174 30.11 -16.97 -17.60
CA LEU A 174 29.28 -17.97 -18.27
C LEU A 174 29.69 -18.04 -19.73
N THR A 175 29.84 -19.25 -20.24
CA THR A 175 30.10 -19.51 -21.67
C THR A 175 28.84 -19.35 -22.50
N ARG A 176 28.99 -19.16 -23.77
CA ARG A 176 27.87 -19.18 -24.74
C ARG A 176 27.02 -20.45 -24.55
N GLY A 177 25.72 -20.31 -24.49
CA GLY A 177 24.78 -21.40 -24.32
C GLY A 177 24.45 -21.75 -22.86
N ALA A 178 25.25 -21.29 -21.87
CA ALA A 178 24.94 -21.47 -20.45
C ALA A 178 23.61 -20.79 -20.08
N THR A 179 22.90 -21.37 -19.12
CA THR A 179 21.58 -20.89 -18.69
C THR A 179 21.64 -20.31 -17.29
N VAL A 180 20.70 -19.40 -16.97
CA VAL A 180 20.54 -18.77 -15.66
C VAL A 180 19.10 -18.94 -15.18
N GLY A 181 18.96 -19.31 -13.92
CA GLY A 181 17.68 -19.41 -13.21
C GLY A 181 16.89 -20.69 -13.51
N TYR A 182 15.81 -20.86 -12.78
CA TYR A 182 14.91 -22.00 -12.96
C TYR A 182 14.34 -22.06 -14.35
N GLY A 183 14.25 -23.28 -14.92
CA GLY A 183 13.78 -23.52 -16.27
C GLY A 183 14.71 -22.99 -17.38
N GLY A 184 15.90 -22.52 -17.03
CA GLY A 184 16.82 -21.90 -17.99
C GLY A 184 16.26 -20.62 -18.64
N ALA A 185 15.52 -19.83 -17.89
CA ALA A 185 14.78 -18.67 -18.38
C ALA A 185 15.64 -17.64 -19.13
N TYR A 186 16.93 -17.59 -18.85
CA TYR A 186 17.91 -16.84 -19.64
C TYR A 186 18.95 -17.80 -20.23
N ARG A 187 19.32 -17.60 -21.49
CA ARG A 187 20.43 -18.33 -22.14
C ARG A 187 21.44 -17.34 -22.70
N ALA A 188 22.68 -17.49 -22.29
CA ALA A 188 23.77 -16.62 -22.71
C ALA A 188 24.03 -16.80 -24.24
N ARG A 189 23.93 -15.70 -25.01
CA ARG A 189 24.20 -15.68 -26.43
C ARG A 189 25.70 -15.62 -26.74
N ASN A 190 26.47 -15.02 -25.85
CA ASN A 190 27.92 -14.88 -25.85
C ASN A 190 28.49 -15.24 -24.51
N ALA A 191 29.80 -15.22 -24.33
CA ALA A 191 30.40 -15.25 -23.01
C ALA A 191 30.03 -13.97 -22.27
N ILE A 192 29.52 -14.09 -21.03
CA ILE A 192 29.09 -12.98 -20.18
C ILE A 192 29.66 -13.13 -18.77
N LYS A 193 29.93 -12.00 -18.13
CA LYS A 193 30.29 -11.93 -16.72
C LYS A 193 29.05 -11.66 -15.90
N ILE A 194 28.78 -12.47 -14.89
CA ILE A 194 27.61 -12.32 -14.03
C ILE A 194 28.02 -12.09 -12.58
N ALA A 195 27.16 -11.40 -11.83
CA ALA A 195 27.20 -11.35 -10.39
C ALA A 195 25.97 -12.01 -9.79
N VAL A 196 26.17 -12.69 -8.66
CA VAL A 196 25.09 -13.25 -7.82
C VAL A 196 24.96 -12.40 -6.59
N ILE A 197 23.74 -12.02 -6.26
CA ILE A 197 23.41 -11.21 -5.09
C ILE A 197 22.48 -12.04 -4.19
N PRO A 198 22.77 -12.19 -2.87
CA PRO A 198 21.97 -12.98 -1.92
C PRO A 198 20.71 -12.19 -1.51
N LEU A 199 19.86 -11.90 -2.46
CA LEU A 199 18.60 -11.18 -2.32
C LEU A 199 17.64 -11.63 -3.40
N GLY A 200 16.43 -12.02 -3.01
CA GLY A 200 15.41 -12.53 -3.92
C GLY A 200 13.99 -12.15 -3.46
N TYR A 201 12.98 -12.90 -3.96
CA TYR A 201 11.59 -12.55 -3.71
C TYR A 201 11.16 -12.72 -2.24
N SER A 202 11.82 -13.58 -1.44
CA SER A 202 11.54 -13.68 0.01
C SER A 202 11.86 -12.39 0.79
N HIS A 203 12.73 -11.56 0.23
CA HIS A 203 13.06 -10.24 0.79
C HIS A 203 12.10 -9.13 0.28
N GLY A 204 11.21 -9.47 -0.65
CA GLY A 204 10.24 -8.55 -1.25
C GLY A 204 10.62 -8.04 -2.65
N PHE A 205 11.77 -8.44 -3.23
CA PHE A 205 12.13 -8.06 -4.59
C PHE A 205 11.40 -8.89 -5.63
N ALA A 206 10.90 -8.24 -6.68
CA ALA A 206 10.14 -8.87 -7.76
C ALA A 206 8.86 -9.61 -7.30
N THR A 207 8.33 -9.29 -6.12
CA THR A 207 7.03 -9.79 -5.69
C THR A 207 5.93 -9.03 -6.42
N GLU A 208 5.12 -9.74 -7.18
CA GLU A 208 3.94 -9.17 -7.83
C GLU A 208 2.69 -9.42 -6.98
N LYS A 209 1.78 -8.43 -6.99
CA LYS A 209 0.43 -8.66 -6.46
C LYS A 209 -0.28 -9.66 -7.37
N ILE A 210 -1.00 -10.60 -6.77
CA ILE A 210 -1.89 -11.50 -7.51
C ILE A 210 -2.84 -10.64 -8.35
N ARG A 211 -2.95 -10.96 -9.64
CA ARG A 211 -3.82 -10.28 -10.58
C ARG A 211 -5.19 -10.93 -10.54
N ASP A 212 -6.15 -10.24 -9.91
CA ASP A 212 -7.55 -10.67 -9.93
C ASP A 212 -8.21 -10.17 -11.22
N SER A 213 -8.79 -11.09 -11.99
CA SER A 213 -9.49 -10.79 -13.25
C SER A 213 -11.01 -10.93 -13.11
N TYR A 214 -11.59 -10.40 -12.03
CA TYR A 214 -13.06 -10.43 -11.83
C TYR A 214 -13.86 -9.71 -12.93
N ARG A 215 -13.21 -8.79 -13.65
CA ARG A 215 -13.81 -8.10 -14.77
C ARG A 215 -13.15 -8.54 -16.06
N PHE A 216 -13.92 -8.92 -17.07
CA PHE A 216 -13.41 -9.24 -18.40
C PHE A 216 -12.44 -8.17 -18.95
N ARG A 217 -12.76 -6.88 -18.76
CA ARG A 217 -11.90 -5.75 -19.13
C ARG A 217 -10.53 -5.77 -18.46
N ASP A 218 -10.45 -6.20 -17.21
CA ASP A 218 -9.17 -6.30 -16.49
C ASP A 218 -8.36 -7.47 -17.03
N GLY A 219 -9.00 -8.60 -17.37
CA GLY A 219 -8.36 -9.72 -18.05
C GLY A 219 -7.75 -9.32 -19.40
N VAL A 220 -8.52 -8.66 -20.25
CA VAL A 220 -8.02 -8.13 -21.54
C VAL A 220 -6.84 -7.17 -21.33
N ARG A 221 -6.94 -6.27 -20.37
CA ARG A 221 -5.86 -5.33 -20.05
C ARG A 221 -4.59 -6.05 -19.61
N PHE A 222 -4.69 -7.11 -18.81
CA PHE A 222 -3.52 -7.89 -18.36
C PHE A 222 -2.87 -8.60 -19.53
N VAL A 223 -3.65 -9.23 -20.40
CA VAL A 223 -3.12 -9.86 -21.62
C VAL A 223 -2.36 -8.85 -22.50
N LEU A 224 -2.94 -7.68 -22.75
CA LEU A 224 -2.29 -6.62 -23.53
C LEU A 224 -1.01 -6.11 -22.85
N GLN A 225 -0.99 -6.00 -21.53
CA GLN A 225 0.22 -5.63 -20.79
C GLN A 225 1.32 -6.68 -20.91
N ASP A 226 0.96 -7.96 -20.85
CA ASP A 226 1.93 -9.06 -20.94
C ASP A 226 2.49 -9.20 -22.36
N ILE A 227 1.65 -9.02 -23.38
CA ILE A 227 2.11 -8.92 -24.77
C ILE A 227 3.10 -7.75 -24.93
N LYS A 228 2.75 -6.57 -24.39
CA LYS A 228 3.65 -5.40 -24.44
C LYS A 228 4.98 -5.69 -23.76
N ARG A 229 4.96 -6.24 -22.52
CA ARG A 229 6.18 -6.60 -21.77
C ARG A 229 7.07 -7.57 -22.54
N THR A 230 6.46 -8.56 -23.19
CA THR A 230 7.19 -9.54 -24.04
C THR A 230 7.83 -8.86 -25.24
N LEU A 231 7.10 -8.02 -25.96
CA LEU A 231 7.60 -7.30 -27.14
C LEU A 231 8.67 -6.24 -26.78
N THR A 232 8.52 -5.56 -25.65
CA THR A 232 9.49 -4.54 -25.20
C THR A 232 10.68 -5.12 -24.44
N HIS A 233 10.71 -6.44 -24.22
CA HIS A 233 11.75 -7.10 -23.43
C HIS A 233 11.96 -6.40 -22.08
N GLU A 234 10.86 -6.01 -21.44
CA GLU A 234 10.92 -5.32 -20.15
C GLU A 234 11.64 -6.18 -19.11
N ARG A 235 12.79 -5.71 -18.63
CA ARG A 235 13.64 -6.41 -17.66
C ARG A 235 13.59 -5.73 -16.32
N LEU A 236 13.81 -6.52 -15.28
CA LEU A 236 14.14 -5.99 -13.97
C LEU A 236 15.58 -5.46 -13.98
N TRP A 237 15.82 -4.43 -13.19
CA TRP A 237 17.10 -3.76 -13.08
C TRP A 237 17.48 -3.60 -11.61
N VAL A 238 18.77 -3.62 -11.36
CA VAL A 238 19.36 -3.22 -10.08
C VAL A 238 20.40 -2.14 -10.33
N GLU A 239 20.87 -1.49 -9.29
CA GLU A 239 21.90 -0.44 -9.38
C GLU A 239 23.16 -0.92 -8.67
N ILE A 240 24.32 -0.80 -9.34
CA ILE A 240 25.66 -1.06 -8.81
C ILE A 240 26.47 0.20 -9.06
N GLY A 241 26.84 0.92 -7.99
CA GLY A 241 27.31 2.29 -8.13
C GLY A 241 26.24 3.16 -8.81
N ASP A 242 26.63 3.90 -9.84
CA ASP A 242 25.72 4.77 -10.61
C ASP A 242 25.15 4.09 -11.87
N LYS A 243 25.39 2.79 -12.06
CA LYS A 243 24.97 2.06 -13.27
C LYS A 243 23.80 1.13 -12.97
N ARG A 244 22.84 1.13 -13.89
CA ARG A 244 21.72 0.17 -13.91
C ARG A 244 22.13 -1.06 -14.70
N VAL A 245 22.03 -2.23 -14.08
CA VAL A 245 22.36 -3.52 -14.68
C VAL A 245 21.14 -4.44 -14.73
N PRO A 246 20.96 -5.21 -15.83
CA PRO A 246 19.79 -6.04 -16.00
C PRO A 246 19.87 -7.32 -15.15
N VAL A 247 18.74 -7.72 -14.61
CA VAL A 247 18.54 -9.03 -14.00
C VAL A 247 18.46 -10.08 -15.08
N LEU A 248 19.11 -11.21 -14.89
CA LEU A 248 19.12 -12.36 -15.79
C LEU A 248 18.29 -13.51 -15.24
N GLY A 249 17.38 -14.01 -16.07
CA GLY A 249 16.47 -15.09 -15.70
C GLY A 249 15.44 -14.69 -14.66
N HIS A 250 14.85 -15.67 -13.99
CA HIS A 250 13.91 -15.43 -12.91
C HIS A 250 14.63 -15.10 -11.60
N VAL A 251 14.08 -14.15 -10.86
CA VAL A 251 14.52 -13.88 -9.48
C VAL A 251 14.23 -15.12 -8.62
N GLY A 252 15.25 -15.62 -7.97
CA GLY A 252 15.12 -16.76 -7.07
C GLY A 252 14.56 -16.36 -5.70
N MET A 253 14.29 -17.34 -4.86
CA MET A 253 13.81 -17.12 -3.50
C MET A 253 14.78 -16.24 -2.69
N LEU A 254 16.07 -16.56 -2.74
CA LEU A 254 17.12 -15.89 -1.96
C LEU A 254 18.19 -15.22 -2.81
N HIS A 255 18.14 -15.35 -4.15
CA HIS A 255 19.21 -14.88 -5.03
C HIS A 255 18.66 -14.16 -6.26
N THR A 256 19.42 -13.17 -6.69
CA THR A 256 19.25 -12.46 -7.97
C THR A 256 20.55 -12.54 -8.75
N VAL A 257 20.48 -12.82 -10.05
CA VAL A 257 21.64 -12.85 -10.94
C VAL A 257 21.56 -11.66 -11.89
N VAL A 258 22.66 -10.97 -12.10
CA VAL A 258 22.74 -9.78 -12.95
C VAL A 258 23.91 -9.86 -13.94
N ASP A 259 23.77 -9.17 -15.08
CA ASP A 259 24.79 -9.04 -16.10
C ASP A 259 25.75 -7.90 -15.74
N ILE A 260 27.02 -8.23 -15.51
CA ILE A 260 28.08 -7.26 -15.20
C ILE A 260 29.21 -7.30 -16.26
N THR A 261 28.93 -7.79 -17.46
CA THR A 261 29.94 -7.97 -18.51
C THR A 261 30.71 -6.69 -18.81
N ASN A 262 30.03 -5.55 -18.81
CA ASN A 262 30.61 -4.24 -19.11
C ASN A 262 30.71 -3.35 -17.86
N LEU A 263 30.79 -3.97 -16.68
CA LEU A 263 30.88 -3.24 -15.39
C LEU A 263 32.13 -3.67 -14.66
N ASP A 264 32.91 -2.70 -14.23
CA ASP A 264 33.98 -2.92 -13.28
C ASP A 264 33.40 -2.92 -11.86
N CYS A 265 33.39 -4.11 -11.25
CA CYS A 265 32.90 -4.31 -9.89
C CYS A 265 33.55 -5.54 -9.27
N ALA A 266 33.54 -5.61 -7.94
CA ALA A 266 34.20 -6.60 -7.12
C ALA A 266 33.22 -7.31 -6.16
N LEU A 267 33.66 -8.40 -5.56
CA LEU A 267 32.96 -9.05 -4.45
C LEU A 267 32.81 -8.07 -3.29
N GLY A 268 31.61 -8.02 -2.70
CA GLY A 268 31.31 -7.11 -1.58
C GLY A 268 30.74 -5.76 -2.01
N ASP A 269 30.79 -5.40 -3.31
CA ASP A 269 30.19 -4.15 -3.79
C ASP A 269 28.70 -4.10 -3.52
N ALA A 270 28.23 -2.90 -3.14
CA ALA A 270 26.83 -2.68 -2.82
C ALA A 270 25.95 -2.70 -4.07
N VAL A 271 24.81 -3.37 -3.95
CA VAL A 271 23.78 -3.47 -4.99
C VAL A 271 22.47 -2.94 -4.44
N ARG A 272 21.87 -1.96 -5.12
CA ARG A 272 20.60 -1.34 -4.72
C ARG A 272 19.45 -1.81 -5.59
N PHE A 273 18.33 -2.07 -4.94
CA PHE A 273 17.10 -2.56 -5.53
C PHE A 273 16.00 -1.53 -5.31
N ASP A 274 15.40 -1.01 -6.40
CA ASP A 274 14.26 -0.09 -6.31
C ASP A 274 12.99 -0.84 -5.91
N ILE A 275 12.77 -0.92 -4.62
CA ILE A 275 11.56 -1.52 -4.04
C ILE A 275 10.91 -0.56 -3.05
N SER A 276 9.58 -0.61 -2.97
CA SER A 276 8.89 0.13 -1.91
C SER A 276 9.19 -0.48 -0.53
N PRO A 277 9.62 0.30 0.44
CA PRO A 277 9.85 -0.19 1.82
C PRO A 277 8.63 -0.86 2.46
N LEU A 278 7.41 -0.57 1.93
CA LEU A 278 6.17 -1.19 2.38
C LEU A 278 6.05 -2.68 2.01
N TYR A 279 6.84 -3.15 1.04
CA TYR A 279 6.83 -4.54 0.56
C TYR A 279 8.06 -5.34 1.01
N VAL A 280 9.01 -4.69 1.66
CA VAL A 280 10.19 -5.37 2.19
C VAL A 280 9.78 -6.27 3.36
N SER A 281 10.28 -7.51 3.35
CA SER A 281 10.05 -8.47 4.43
C SER A 281 10.44 -7.89 5.80
N ALA A 282 9.66 -8.21 6.83
CA ALA A 282 9.94 -7.79 8.20
C ALA A 282 11.26 -8.37 8.75
N ALA A 283 11.74 -9.48 8.17
CA ALA A 283 13.02 -10.11 8.53
C ALA A 283 14.25 -9.32 8.03
N VAL A 284 14.07 -8.36 7.13
CA VAL A 284 15.17 -7.53 6.64
C VAL A 284 15.45 -6.41 7.62
N LEU A 285 16.71 -6.31 8.05
CA LEU A 285 17.17 -5.25 8.93
C LEU A 285 16.97 -3.88 8.27
N ARG A 286 16.33 -2.96 8.98
CA ARG A 286 16.10 -1.60 8.51
C ARG A 286 17.12 -0.66 9.12
N LYS A 287 17.78 0.11 8.25
CA LYS A 287 18.70 1.18 8.65
C LYS A 287 18.10 2.51 8.21
N TYR A 288 17.95 3.42 9.14
CA TYR A 288 17.52 4.80 8.88
C TYR A 288 18.75 5.67 8.73
N ILE A 289 18.85 6.45 7.64
CA ILE A 289 19.99 7.31 7.28
C ILE A 289 19.51 8.73 7.01
#